data_41503421d362272048ea901920510093
#
_entry.id   41503421d362272048ea901920510093
#
_cell.length_a   1.000
_cell.length_b   1.000
_cell.length_c   1.000
_cell.angle_alpha   90.00
_cell.angle_beta   90.00
_cell.angle_gamma   90.00
#
_symmetry.space_group_name_H-M   'P 1'
#
loop_
_entity.id
_entity.type
_entity.pdbx_description
1 polymer ?
#
loop_
_entity_poly.entity_id
_entity_poly.type
_entity_poly.pdbx_seq_one_letter_code
_entity_poly.pdbx_strand_id
1 'polypeptide(L)'
;TRQFNQGRHIEMETSYIARFSKDGEELEVLGGISNHMDGSFDRKYFAGDRCYPDFAPNVYLYKRGDKNPIATFEISQDEYTTWKLQVHPNPSFSRDGKRLYFNKQCKCYNGTYRTVAVFADISEII
;
A
#
# COMPACT_ATOMS: atom_id res chain seq x y z
N THR A 1 -13.53 1.62 19.88
CA THR A 1 -12.15 1.18 19.71
C THR A 1 -12.09 -0.11 18.92
N ARG A 2 -11.14 -0.20 18.10
CA ARG A 2 -10.98 -1.32 17.21
C ARG A 2 -10.36 -2.51 17.92
N GLN A 3 -10.82 -3.70 17.58
CA GLN A 3 -10.37 -4.91 18.22
C GLN A 3 -9.29 -5.59 17.37
N PHE A 4 -8.18 -4.93 17.20
CA PHE A 4 -7.09 -5.46 16.40
C PHE A 4 -6.50 -6.76 16.94
N ASN A 5 -6.48 -6.87 18.24
CA ASN A 5 -5.95 -8.05 18.92
C ASN A 5 -6.66 -9.34 18.54
N GLN A 6 -7.82 -9.25 17.94
CA GLN A 6 -8.57 -10.43 17.53
C GLN A 6 -8.34 -10.79 16.07
N GLY A 7 -7.43 -10.11 15.40
CA GLY A 7 -7.14 -10.37 14.00
C GLY A 7 -8.33 -10.12 13.09
N ARG A 8 -9.17 -9.19 13.42
CA ARG A 8 -10.34 -8.88 12.63
C ARG A 8 -9.98 -8.23 11.34
N HIS A 9 -10.39 -8.84 10.27
CA HIS A 9 -10.05 -8.36 8.93
C HIS A 9 -11.09 -7.43 8.36
N ILE A 10 -12.31 -7.56 8.79
CA ILE A 10 -13.42 -6.77 8.30
C ILE A 10 -13.19 -5.28 8.41
N GLU A 11 -12.39 -4.88 9.39
CA GLU A 11 -12.11 -3.47 9.62
C GLU A 11 -11.23 -2.85 8.56
N MET A 12 -10.45 -3.66 7.88
CA MET A 12 -9.57 -3.17 6.82
C MET A 12 -10.34 -2.58 5.64
N GLU A 13 -11.52 -3.11 5.37
CA GLU A 13 -12.34 -2.62 4.26
C GLU A 13 -12.84 -1.21 4.49
N THR A 14 -12.91 -0.80 5.75
CA THR A 14 -13.33 0.55 6.11
C THR A 14 -12.16 1.47 6.43
N SER A 15 -10.93 0.94 6.38
CA SER A 15 -9.73 1.73 6.63
C SER A 15 -9.46 2.68 5.47
N TYR A 16 -8.90 3.83 5.80
CA TYR A 16 -8.55 4.83 4.79
C TYR A 16 -7.43 5.73 5.29
N ILE A 17 -6.78 6.40 4.35
CA ILE A 17 -5.75 7.39 4.66
C ILE A 17 -6.44 8.72 4.90
N ALA A 18 -6.14 9.35 6.03
CA ALA A 18 -6.72 10.63 6.38
C ALA A 18 -5.69 11.57 7.00
N ARG A 19 -5.96 12.85 6.88
CA ARG A 19 -5.17 13.88 7.53
C ARG A 19 -5.90 14.35 8.78
N PHE A 20 -5.17 14.43 9.86
CA PHE A 20 -5.69 14.88 11.15
C PHE A 20 -4.99 16.13 11.63
N SER A 21 -5.68 16.92 12.42
CA SER A 21 -5.06 18.00 13.16
C SER A 21 -4.21 17.43 14.30
N LYS A 22 -3.37 18.28 14.88
CA LYS A 22 -2.60 17.91 16.08
C LYS A 22 -3.47 17.52 17.26
N ASP A 23 -4.71 17.96 17.28
CA ASP A 23 -5.65 17.69 18.36
C ASP A 23 -6.53 16.44 18.09
N GLY A 24 -6.24 15.72 16.99
CA GLY A 24 -6.90 14.47 16.66
C GLY A 24 -8.18 14.60 15.86
N GLU A 25 -8.47 15.78 15.34
CA GLU A 25 -9.65 16.02 14.50
C GLU A 25 -9.35 15.63 13.05
N GLU A 26 -10.23 14.82 12.45
CA GLU A 26 -10.08 14.46 11.04
C GLU A 26 -10.41 15.67 10.17
N LEU A 27 -9.46 16.03 9.31
CA LEU A 27 -9.58 17.20 8.45
C LEU A 27 -9.90 16.83 7.01
N GLU A 28 -9.40 15.69 6.55
CA GLU A 28 -9.49 15.37 5.13
C GLU A 28 -9.23 13.88 4.89
N VAL A 29 -10.00 13.28 4.01
CA VAL A 29 -9.70 11.94 3.46
C VAL A 29 -8.69 12.12 2.33
N LEU A 30 -7.66 11.29 2.33
CA LEU A 30 -6.59 11.35 1.34
C LEU A 30 -6.60 10.17 0.37
N GLY A 31 -6.98 9.00 0.85
CA GLY A 31 -7.00 7.78 0.05
C GLY A 31 -7.73 6.65 0.76
N GLY A 32 -7.70 5.48 0.16
CA GLY A 32 -8.38 4.29 0.68
C GLY A 32 -7.51 3.42 1.57
N ILE A 33 -7.71 2.13 1.50
CA ILE A 33 -7.06 1.13 2.34
C ILE A 33 -5.55 1.28 2.33
N SER A 34 -4.95 1.26 3.51
CA SER A 34 -3.50 1.30 3.64
C SER A 34 -3.04 0.73 4.99
N ASN A 35 -2.00 -0.10 4.95
CA ASN A 35 -1.21 -0.45 6.13
C ASN A 35 -0.01 0.50 6.25
N HIS A 36 0.70 0.71 5.15
CA HIS A 36 1.79 1.69 5.03
C HIS A 36 1.46 2.63 3.89
N MET A 37 1.81 3.89 4.03
CA MET A 37 1.41 4.88 3.04
C MET A 37 2.50 5.91 2.82
N ASP A 38 2.46 6.51 1.63
CA ASP A 38 3.28 7.65 1.28
C ASP A 38 2.46 8.62 0.42
N GLY A 39 2.82 9.87 0.44
CA GLY A 39 2.23 10.89 -0.42
C GLY A 39 3.24 11.37 -1.46
N SER A 40 2.75 11.67 -2.66
CA SER A 40 3.58 12.32 -3.67
C SER A 40 4.07 13.68 -3.16
N PHE A 41 5.18 14.14 -3.69
CA PHE A 41 5.78 15.39 -3.22
C PHE A 41 4.85 16.58 -3.38
N ASP A 42 4.06 16.60 -4.44
CA ASP A 42 3.06 17.64 -4.70
C ASP A 42 1.73 17.42 -3.96
N ARG A 43 1.62 16.33 -3.20
CA ARG A 43 0.44 15.99 -2.40
C ARG A 43 -0.84 15.74 -3.18
N LYS A 44 -0.72 15.48 -4.47
CA LYS A 44 -1.88 15.18 -5.33
C LYS A 44 -2.25 13.71 -5.33
N TYR A 45 -1.31 12.84 -4.98
CA TYR A 45 -1.48 11.39 -5.00
C TYR A 45 -0.99 10.78 -3.71
N PHE A 46 -1.57 9.67 -3.34
CA PHE A 46 -1.19 8.89 -2.19
C PHE A 46 -1.11 7.43 -2.59
N ALA A 47 -0.17 6.72 -2.02
CA ALA A 47 -0.05 5.29 -2.22
C ALA A 47 -0.21 4.58 -0.88
N GLY A 48 -0.86 3.45 -0.89
CA GLY A 48 -1.02 2.61 0.27
C GLY A 48 -0.81 1.16 -0.10
N ASP A 49 -0.57 0.33 0.89
CA ASP A 49 -0.46 -1.09 0.67
C ASP A 49 -1.46 -1.86 1.53
N ARG A 50 -1.70 -3.08 1.11
CA ARG A 50 -2.50 -4.03 1.87
C ARG A 50 -1.71 -5.33 1.95
N CYS A 51 -1.15 -5.60 3.11
CA CYS A 51 -0.43 -6.83 3.36
C CYS A 51 -1.12 -7.72 4.38
N TYR A 52 -2.12 -7.21 5.03
CA TYR A 52 -3.01 -7.94 5.93
C TYR A 52 -4.44 -7.62 5.56
N PRO A 53 -5.33 -8.48 5.91
CA PRO A 53 -5.21 -9.78 6.58
C PRO A 53 -5.28 -10.98 5.64
N ASP A 54 -5.53 -10.78 4.37
CA ASP A 54 -5.93 -11.82 3.44
C ASP A 54 -4.79 -12.34 2.57
N PHE A 55 -3.57 -11.99 2.93
CA PHE A 55 -2.36 -12.50 2.29
C PHE A 55 -2.29 -12.27 0.77
N ALA A 56 -3.00 -11.28 0.30
CA ALA A 56 -2.97 -10.86 -1.09
C ALA A 56 -2.39 -9.45 -1.15
N PRO A 57 -1.07 -9.31 -1.03
CA PRO A 57 -0.47 -7.99 -0.95
C PRO A 57 -0.59 -7.22 -2.25
N ASN A 58 -1.05 -6.02 -2.12
CA ASN A 58 -1.22 -5.09 -3.22
C ASN A 58 -0.71 -3.72 -2.83
N VAL A 59 -0.34 -2.95 -3.84
CA VAL A 59 -0.08 -1.53 -3.69
C VAL A 59 -1.15 -0.79 -4.46
N TYR A 60 -1.73 0.20 -3.83
CA TYR A 60 -2.79 1.02 -4.40
C TYR A 60 -2.30 2.44 -4.60
N LEU A 61 -2.65 3.00 -5.73
CA LEU A 61 -2.40 4.40 -6.03
C LEU A 61 -3.74 5.14 -6.00
N TYR A 62 -3.81 6.20 -5.20
CA TYR A 62 -5.02 7.01 -5.02
C TYR A 62 -4.79 8.43 -5.49
N LYS A 63 -5.79 8.99 -6.12
CA LYS A 63 -5.89 10.44 -6.26
C LYS A 63 -6.37 11.02 -4.93
N ARG A 64 -5.80 12.13 -4.52
CA ARG A 64 -6.16 12.78 -3.26
C ARG A 64 -7.67 12.92 -3.11
N GLY A 65 -8.18 12.43 -2.00
CA GLY A 65 -9.60 12.52 -1.66
C GLY A 65 -10.44 11.34 -2.13
N ASP A 66 -9.87 10.43 -2.92
CA ASP A 66 -10.61 9.30 -3.44
C ASP A 66 -10.18 8.01 -2.75
N LYS A 67 -11.14 7.29 -2.18
CA LYS A 67 -10.89 6.00 -1.54
C LYS A 67 -10.76 4.85 -2.54
N ASN A 68 -11.16 5.07 -3.79
CA ASN A 68 -11.02 4.08 -4.85
C ASN A 68 -9.68 4.28 -5.55
N PRO A 69 -8.87 3.24 -5.70
CA PRO A 69 -7.58 3.39 -6.35
C PRO A 69 -7.74 3.68 -7.85
N ILE A 70 -6.85 4.51 -8.38
CA ILE A 70 -6.74 4.71 -9.82
C ILE A 70 -5.85 3.65 -10.46
N ALA A 71 -5.03 2.97 -9.66
CA ALA A 71 -4.23 1.84 -10.11
C ALA A 71 -3.96 0.91 -8.93
N THR A 72 -3.83 -0.37 -9.25
CA THR A 72 -3.48 -1.41 -8.28
C THR A 72 -2.33 -2.21 -8.84
N PHE A 73 -1.31 -2.42 -8.01
CA PHE A 73 -0.13 -3.20 -8.36
C PHE A 73 -0.11 -4.45 -7.48
N GLU A 74 -0.25 -5.59 -8.12
CA GLU A 74 -0.18 -6.88 -7.45
C GLU A 74 1.28 -7.27 -7.27
N ILE A 75 1.69 -7.51 -6.03
CA ILE A 75 3.10 -7.73 -5.74
C ILE A 75 3.47 -9.19 -5.53
N SER A 76 2.51 -10.05 -5.35
CA SER A 76 2.73 -11.48 -5.25
C SER A 76 1.46 -12.24 -5.60
N GLN A 77 1.63 -13.31 -6.36
CA GLN A 77 0.56 -14.26 -6.66
C GLN A 77 0.78 -15.57 -5.94
N ASP A 78 1.86 -15.69 -5.19
CA ASP A 78 2.22 -16.90 -4.49
C ASP A 78 1.74 -16.78 -3.04
N GLU A 79 0.74 -17.58 -2.69
CA GLU A 79 0.18 -17.61 -1.34
C GLU A 79 1.22 -17.83 -0.26
N TYR A 80 2.32 -18.48 -0.62
CA TYR A 80 3.39 -18.79 0.30
C TYR A 80 4.12 -17.53 0.79
N THR A 81 4.22 -16.54 -0.05
CA THR A 81 5.04 -15.37 0.25
C THR A 81 4.45 -14.49 1.33
N THR A 82 3.14 -14.38 1.38
CA THR A 82 2.50 -13.44 2.28
C THR A 82 2.39 -13.95 3.70
N TRP A 83 2.12 -15.24 3.83
CA TRP A 83 1.93 -15.82 5.15
C TRP A 83 3.25 -16.08 5.87
N LYS A 84 4.20 -16.70 5.17
CA LYS A 84 5.44 -17.12 5.81
C LYS A 84 6.55 -16.09 5.79
N LEU A 85 6.60 -15.30 4.76
CA LEU A 85 7.71 -14.39 4.54
C LEU A 85 7.35 -12.93 4.77
N GLN A 86 6.07 -12.64 4.93
CA GLN A 86 5.55 -11.34 5.34
C GLN A 86 6.15 -10.18 4.55
N VAL A 87 5.90 -10.18 3.27
CA VAL A 87 6.33 -9.06 2.43
C VAL A 87 5.52 -7.83 2.78
N HIS A 88 6.23 -6.77 3.13
CA HIS A 88 5.65 -5.47 3.37
C HIS A 88 6.02 -4.57 2.20
N PRO A 89 5.06 -4.19 1.36
CA PRO A 89 5.36 -3.41 0.17
C PRO A 89 5.97 -2.04 0.45
N ASN A 90 5.48 -1.35 1.45
CA ASN A 90 5.98 -0.02 1.84
C ASN A 90 6.15 0.91 0.65
N PRO A 91 5.06 1.35 0.02
CA PRO A 91 5.15 2.20 -1.17
C PRO A 91 5.82 3.54 -0.86
N SER A 92 6.58 4.04 -1.83
CA SER A 92 7.26 5.32 -1.71
C SER A 92 7.37 5.98 -3.09
N PHE A 93 7.01 7.25 -3.18
CA PHE A 93 7.11 8.00 -4.43
C PHE A 93 8.52 8.48 -4.69
N SER A 94 8.90 8.52 -5.96
CA SER A 94 10.06 9.33 -6.37
C SER A 94 9.72 10.82 -6.20
N ARG A 95 10.76 11.62 -6.07
CA ARG A 95 10.59 13.06 -5.84
C ARG A 95 9.81 13.75 -6.96
N ASP A 96 9.99 13.32 -8.19
CA ASP A 96 9.27 13.86 -9.35
C ASP A 96 7.85 13.31 -9.50
N GLY A 97 7.46 12.36 -8.64
CA GLY A 97 6.13 11.76 -8.65
C GLY A 97 5.85 10.78 -9.78
N LYS A 98 6.86 10.46 -10.59
CA LYS A 98 6.67 9.63 -11.78
C LYS A 98 6.89 8.14 -11.53
N ARG A 99 7.46 7.78 -10.40
CA ARG A 99 7.73 6.40 -10.04
C ARG A 99 7.18 6.11 -8.66
N LEU A 100 6.65 4.91 -8.52
CA LEU A 100 6.21 4.39 -7.23
C LEU A 100 7.06 3.16 -6.93
N TYR A 101 7.88 3.26 -5.88
CA TYR A 101 8.74 2.17 -5.41
C TYR A 101 8.01 1.35 -4.38
N PHE A 102 8.23 0.06 -4.40
CA PHE A 102 7.71 -0.84 -3.37
C PHE A 102 8.50 -2.14 -3.34
N ASN A 103 8.36 -2.87 -2.26
CA ASN A 103 8.98 -4.16 -2.10
C ASN A 103 8.13 -5.25 -2.74
N LYS A 104 8.80 -6.13 -3.45
CA LYS A 104 8.18 -7.30 -4.06
C LYS A 104 8.98 -8.53 -3.70
N GLN A 105 8.32 -9.63 -3.54
CA GLN A 105 9.00 -10.89 -3.34
C GLN A 105 9.19 -11.61 -4.65
N CYS A 106 10.40 -12.11 -4.85
CA CYS A 106 10.76 -12.87 -6.03
C CYS A 106 11.23 -14.26 -5.63
N LYS A 107 10.77 -15.26 -6.37
CA LYS A 107 11.26 -16.62 -6.24
C LYS A 107 12.50 -16.79 -7.10
N CYS A 108 13.58 -17.22 -6.48
CA CYS A 108 14.82 -17.50 -7.18
C CYS A 108 14.76 -18.86 -7.88
N TYR A 109 15.63 -19.06 -8.85
CA TYR A 109 15.67 -20.31 -9.62
C TYR A 109 15.92 -21.55 -8.75
N ASN A 110 16.59 -21.37 -7.61
CA ASN A 110 16.84 -22.46 -6.65
C ASN A 110 15.69 -22.71 -5.67
N GLY A 111 14.54 -22.05 -5.88
CA GLY A 111 13.36 -22.22 -5.03
C GLY A 111 13.34 -21.35 -3.78
N THR A 112 14.39 -20.59 -3.50
CA THR A 112 14.38 -19.65 -2.39
C THR A 112 13.66 -18.36 -2.78
N TYR A 113 13.27 -17.58 -1.79
CA TYR A 113 12.62 -16.29 -1.99
C TYR A 113 13.49 -15.15 -1.46
N ARG A 114 13.38 -14.02 -2.07
CA ARG A 114 13.99 -12.79 -1.55
C ARG A 114 13.12 -11.60 -1.88
N THR A 115 13.23 -10.58 -1.05
CA THR A 115 12.55 -9.32 -1.26
C THR A 115 13.44 -8.40 -2.09
N VAL A 116 12.87 -7.79 -3.10
CA VAL A 116 13.56 -6.83 -3.96
C VAL A 116 12.75 -5.55 -4.01
N ALA A 117 13.43 -4.43 -4.12
CA ALA A 117 12.80 -3.15 -4.39
C ALA A 117 12.57 -3.04 -5.90
N VAL A 118 11.35 -2.70 -6.27
CA VAL A 118 10.96 -2.48 -7.66
C VAL A 118 10.30 -1.13 -7.78
N PHE A 119 10.07 -0.66 -8.98
CA PHE A 119 9.24 0.51 -9.18
C PHE A 119 8.31 0.32 -10.38
N ALA A 120 7.18 0.99 -10.29
CA ALA A 120 6.27 1.18 -11.41
C ALA A 120 6.41 2.61 -11.93
N ASP A 121 6.49 2.74 -13.25
CA ASP A 121 6.38 4.05 -13.89
C ASP A 121 4.91 4.42 -13.94
N ILE A 122 4.55 5.45 -13.21
CA ILE A 122 3.16 5.89 -13.10
C ILE A 122 2.88 7.18 -13.87
N SER A 123 3.85 7.64 -14.66
CA SER A 123 3.73 8.93 -15.35
C SER A 123 2.55 9.01 -16.31
N GLU A 124 2.12 7.89 -16.87
CA GLU A 124 0.97 7.86 -17.77
C GLU A 124 -0.36 7.61 -17.07
N ILE A 125 -0.32 7.24 -15.79
CA ILE A 125 -1.53 6.99 -14.99
C ILE A 125 -2.04 8.27 -14.35
N ILE A 126 -1.12 9.12 -13.94
CA ILE A 126 -1.41 10.34 -13.18
C ILE A 126 -1.58 11.57 -14.07
#